data_f6d09f72d3f88fd8e2f19db9ae76915e
#
_entry.id   f6d09f72d3f88fd8e2f19db9ae76915e
#
_cell.length_a   1.000
_cell.length_b   1.000
_cell.length_c   1.000
_cell.angle_alpha   90.00
_cell.angle_beta   90.00
_cell.angle_gamma   90.00
#
_symmetry.space_group_name_H-M   'P 1'
#
loop_
_entity.id
_entity.type
_entity.pdbx_description
1 polymer ?
#
loop_
_entity_poly.entity_id
_entity_poly.type
_entity_poly.pdbx_seq_one_letter_code
_entity_poly.pdbx_strand_id
1 'polypeptide(L)' 'MILADKIAELRKKNGWSQEELAGQLGVSRQAVTKWESASSIPDLDKILKMSEIFGVSTDYLLKDSNEPEEEALTPAA' A
#
# COMPACT_ATOMS: atom_id res chain seq x y z
N MET A 1 -4.52 -9.29 -5.66
CA MET A 1 -4.94 -7.96 -5.19
C MET A 1 -3.94 -6.93 -5.65
N ILE A 2 -4.40 -5.88 -6.32
CA ILE A 2 -3.50 -4.87 -6.83
C ILE A 2 -3.14 -3.85 -5.75
N LEU A 3 -2.14 -3.06 -6.03
CA LEU A 3 -1.64 -2.09 -5.06
C LEU A 3 -2.73 -1.15 -4.56
N ALA A 4 -3.58 -0.67 -5.46
CA ALA A 4 -4.65 0.24 -5.06
C ALA A 4 -5.53 -0.39 -3.99
N ASP A 5 -5.88 -1.64 -4.18
CA ASP A 5 -6.73 -2.34 -3.22
C ASP A 5 -6.00 -2.59 -1.91
N LYS A 6 -4.72 -2.89 -1.98
CA LYS A 6 -3.94 -3.14 -0.78
C LYS A 6 -3.82 -1.89 0.07
N ILE A 7 -3.60 -0.75 -0.58
CA ILE A 7 -3.49 0.51 0.15
C ILE A 7 -4.80 0.79 0.89
N ALA A 8 -5.92 0.64 0.19
CA ALA A 8 -7.20 0.92 0.80
C ALA A 8 -7.49 -0.05 1.94
N GLU A 9 -7.17 -1.31 1.75
CA GLU A 9 -7.43 -2.31 2.76
C GLU A 9 -6.59 -2.09 4.01
N LEU A 10 -5.30 -1.83 3.82
CA LEU A 10 -4.41 -1.61 4.94
C LEU A 10 -4.78 -0.33 5.68
N ARG A 11 -5.17 0.69 4.94
CA ARG A 11 -5.60 1.93 5.55
C ARG A 11 -6.82 1.70 6.46
N LYS A 12 -7.80 0.98 5.94
CA LYS A 12 -9.01 0.72 6.70
C LYS A 12 -8.74 -0.17 7.90
N LYS A 13 -7.82 -1.10 7.75
CA LYS A 13 -7.46 -1.97 8.83
C LYS A 13 -6.86 -1.19 9.99
N ASN A 14 -6.16 -0.11 9.69
CA ASN A 14 -5.58 0.74 10.71
C ASN A 14 -6.55 1.81 11.21
N GLY A 15 -7.76 1.84 10.67
CA GLY A 15 -8.77 2.79 11.10
C GLY A 15 -8.51 4.20 10.63
N TRP A 16 -7.77 4.37 9.55
CA TRP A 16 -7.41 5.69 9.05
C TRP A 16 -8.29 6.10 7.89
N SER A 17 -8.59 7.41 7.83
CA SER A 17 -9.23 7.97 6.66
C SER A 17 -8.16 8.20 5.59
N GLN A 18 -8.60 8.52 4.38
CA GLN A 18 -7.63 8.87 3.33
C GLN A 18 -6.80 10.08 3.74
N GLU A 19 -7.43 11.01 4.42
CA GLU A 19 -6.74 12.20 4.86
C GLU A 19 -5.70 11.88 5.92
N GLU A 20 -6.02 10.95 6.81
CA GLU A 20 -5.08 10.55 7.83
C GLU A 20 -3.87 9.83 7.22
N LEU A 21 -4.12 8.97 6.27
CA LEU A 21 -3.00 8.31 5.60
C LEU A 21 -2.15 9.33 4.85
N ALA A 22 -2.80 10.29 4.19
CA ALA A 22 -2.07 11.34 3.49
C ALA A 22 -1.17 12.09 4.45
N GLY A 23 -1.67 12.40 5.63
CA GLY A 23 -0.88 13.08 6.63
C GLY A 23 0.31 12.27 7.08
N GLN A 24 0.13 10.96 7.23
CA GLN A 24 1.23 10.10 7.61
C GLN A 24 2.32 10.07 6.56
N LEU A 25 1.93 10.22 5.30
CA LEU A 25 2.88 10.12 4.21
C LEU A 25 3.38 11.48 3.70
N GLY A 26 2.82 12.55 4.23
CA GLY A 26 3.22 13.88 3.80
C GLY A 26 2.76 14.22 2.40
N VAL A 27 1.59 13.73 2.01
CA VAL A 27 1.04 13.99 0.68
C VAL A 27 -0.37 14.54 0.84
N SER A 28 -0.98 14.95 -0.27
CA SER A 28 -2.35 15.44 -0.23
C SER A 28 -3.32 14.28 -0.21
N ARG A 29 -4.52 14.52 0.29
CA ARG A 29 -5.55 13.49 0.28
C ARG A 29 -5.85 13.05 -1.16
N GLN A 30 -5.75 13.98 -2.09
CA GLN A 30 -6.00 13.67 -3.49
C GLN A 30 -5.04 12.62 -4.01
N ALA A 31 -3.80 12.65 -3.55
CA ALA A 31 -2.83 11.65 -3.96
C ALA A 31 -3.28 10.27 -3.51
N VAL A 32 -3.72 10.15 -2.25
CA VAL A 32 -4.19 8.86 -1.74
C VAL A 32 -5.42 8.41 -2.51
N THR A 33 -6.32 9.33 -2.80
CA THR A 33 -7.52 9.00 -3.56
C THR A 33 -7.16 8.42 -4.93
N LYS A 34 -6.19 9.03 -5.60
CA LYS A 34 -5.76 8.56 -6.91
C LYS A 34 -5.10 7.19 -6.82
N TRP A 35 -4.31 6.97 -5.77
CA TRP A 35 -3.68 5.68 -5.59
C TRP A 35 -4.72 4.58 -5.37
N GLU A 36 -5.73 4.87 -4.58
CA GLU A 36 -6.74 3.87 -4.26
C GLU A 36 -7.70 3.61 -5.41
N SER A 37 -7.79 4.56 -6.33
CA SER A 37 -8.61 4.36 -7.52
C SER A 37 -7.80 3.85 -8.70
N ALA A 38 -6.53 3.60 -8.48
CA ALA A 38 -5.60 3.12 -9.51
C ALA A 38 -5.41 4.13 -10.63
N SER A 39 -5.68 5.41 -10.35
CA SER A 39 -5.45 6.46 -11.33
C SER A 39 -3.99 6.84 -11.39
N SER A 40 -3.26 6.61 -10.31
CA SER A 40 -1.82 6.85 -10.31
C SER A 40 -1.19 5.87 -9.32
N ILE A 41 0.12 5.83 -9.34
CA ILE A 41 0.88 4.91 -8.50
C ILE A 41 1.81 5.73 -7.63
N PRO A 42 1.91 5.41 -6.34
CA PRO A 42 2.83 6.14 -5.47
C PRO A 42 4.26 5.87 -5.90
N ASP A 43 5.14 6.85 -5.71
CA ASP A 43 6.53 6.66 -6.07
C ASP A 43 7.20 5.79 -4.99
N LEU A 44 8.45 5.44 -5.25
CA LEU A 44 9.15 4.50 -4.39
C LEU A 44 9.26 4.99 -2.95
N ASP A 45 9.54 6.27 -2.77
CA ASP A 45 9.64 6.83 -1.42
C ASP A 45 8.38 6.59 -0.63
N LYS A 46 7.23 6.77 -1.27
CA LYS A 46 5.97 6.60 -0.57
C LYS A 46 5.67 5.14 -0.30
N ILE A 47 6.11 4.27 -1.23
CA ILE A 47 5.93 2.84 -1.02
C ILE A 47 6.76 2.37 0.17
N LEU A 48 7.99 2.84 0.28
CA LEU A 48 8.83 2.50 1.41
C LEU A 48 8.22 2.99 2.71
N LYS A 49 7.70 4.20 2.70
CA LYS A 49 7.08 4.74 3.89
C LYS A 49 5.83 3.94 4.26
N MET A 50 5.04 3.57 3.28
CA MET A 50 3.86 2.77 3.54
C MET A 50 4.21 1.42 4.14
N SER A 51 5.27 0.80 3.67
CA SER A 51 5.67 -0.47 4.25
C SER A 51 5.98 -0.32 5.73
N GLU A 52 6.57 0.80 6.10
CA GLU A 52 6.91 1.05 7.50
C GLU A 52 5.67 1.31 8.35
N ILE A 53 4.78 2.19 7.89
CA ILE A 53 3.64 2.53 8.72
C ILE A 53 2.59 1.45 8.76
N PHE A 54 2.50 0.64 7.71
CA PHE A 54 1.55 -0.48 7.70
C PHE A 54 2.14 -1.74 8.30
N GLY A 55 3.45 -1.79 8.46
CA GLY A 55 4.09 -2.97 9.01
C GLY A 55 4.10 -4.14 8.05
N VAL A 56 4.20 -3.88 6.75
CA VAL A 56 4.26 -4.93 5.74
C VAL A 56 5.49 -4.71 4.90
N SER A 57 5.88 -5.72 4.13
CA SER A 57 7.06 -5.60 3.29
C SER A 57 6.72 -4.83 2.02
N THR A 58 7.73 -4.26 1.39
CA THR A 58 7.54 -3.63 0.10
C THR A 58 7.15 -4.66 -0.94
N ASP A 59 7.66 -5.87 -0.81
CA ASP A 59 7.27 -6.95 -1.70
C ASP A 59 5.77 -7.20 -1.65
N TYR A 60 5.22 -7.20 -0.45
CA TYR A 60 3.79 -7.41 -0.32
C TYR A 60 3.02 -6.31 -1.04
N LEU A 61 3.47 -5.07 -0.88
CA LEU A 61 2.78 -3.96 -1.51
C LEU A 61 2.88 -4.01 -3.03
N LEU A 62 4.05 -4.37 -3.52
CA LEU A 62 4.31 -4.29 -4.95
C LEU A 62 3.86 -5.50 -5.74
N LYS A 63 3.64 -6.61 -5.08
CA LYS A 63 3.26 -7.82 -5.77
C LYS A 63 1.81 -7.75 -6.20
N ASP A 64 1.61 -7.70 -7.47
CA ASP A 64 0.27 -7.62 -8.02
C ASP A 64 -0.23 -9.01 -8.30
N SER A 65 -0.70 -9.66 -7.27
CA SER A 65 -1.02 -11.06 -7.38
C SER A 65 -2.15 -11.40 -6.44
N ASN A 66 -2.92 -12.39 -6.79
CA ASN A 66 -4.00 -12.86 -5.94
C ASN A 66 -3.54 -14.00 -5.07
N GLU A 67 -2.29 -14.34 -5.14
CA GLU A 67 -1.78 -15.45 -4.39
C GLU A 67 -1.67 -15.13 -2.93
N PRO A 68 -1.81 -16.16 -2.10
CA PRO A 68 -1.64 -15.95 -0.67
C PRO A 68 -0.25 -15.51 -0.37
N GLU A 69 -0.11 -14.88 0.75
CA GLU A 69 1.13 -14.38 1.15
C GLU A 69 2.20 -15.39 1.30
N GLU A 70 1.87 -16.55 1.72
CA GLU A 70 2.86 -17.57 1.92
C GLU A 70 3.54 -17.93 0.62
N GLU A 71 2.93 -17.60 -0.49
CA GLU A 71 3.57 -17.85 -1.73
C GLU A 71 4.85 -17.08 -1.85
N ALA A 72 4.87 -15.93 -1.30
CA ALA A 72 6.02 -15.10 -1.37
C ALA A 72 7.17 -15.66 -0.60
N LEU A 73 6.90 -16.54 0.30
CA LEU A 73 7.94 -17.10 1.10
C LEU A 73 8.73 -18.12 0.40
N THR A 74 8.18 -18.69 -0.59
CA THR A 74 8.86 -19.75 -1.17
C THR A 74 10.04 -19.27 -1.79
N PRO A 75 10.49 -18.93 -1.88
CA PRO A 75 11.44 -18.77 -2.34
C PRO A 75 12.46 -18.86 -2.48
N ALA A 76 12.54 -18.80 -2.39
CA ALA A 76 13.17 -18.96 -2.35
C ALA A 76 13.95 -19.24 -2.82
N ALA A 77 13.89 -19.35 -3.05
CA ALA A 77 14.49 -19.82 -3.30
C ALA A 77 15.34 -19.56 -3.60
#